data_289eb688caf6aa0e0eb9c89ce64ef34c
#
_entry.id   289eb688caf6aa0e0eb9c89ce64ef34c
#
_cell.length_a   1.000
_cell.length_b   1.000
_cell.length_c   1.000
_cell.angle_alpha   90.00
_cell.angle_beta   90.00
_cell.angle_gamma   90.00
#
_symmetry.space_group_name_H-M   'P 1'
#
loop_
_entity.id
_entity.type
_entity.pdbx_description
1 polymer ?
#
loop_
_entity_poly.entity_id
_entity_poly.type
_entity_poly.pdbx_seq_one_letter_code
_entity_poly.pdbx_strand_id
1 'polypeptide(L)'
;MTKLLLLSDSHGHVTAIKNAVLREKPDVVIFLGDCVPDVLEAAEDFPGLDVRCVRGNCDAGLIAPERMRTNVGGVEILAVHGHSEGVKLGLLRLSLAAEEAGCRAAFFGHTHCSYRGSEGGVTLVNPGALCDGSYAVFSADDGVLRELERSR
;
A
#
# COMPACT_ATOMS: atom_id res chain seq x y z
N MET A 1 -13.47 -11.07 8.71
CA MET A 1 -12.06 -10.73 8.44
C MET A 1 -11.99 -9.77 7.26
N THR A 2 -11.34 -8.65 7.42
CA THR A 2 -11.08 -7.73 6.31
C THR A 2 -9.72 -8.04 5.71
N LYS A 3 -9.72 -8.45 4.45
CA LYS A 3 -8.49 -8.82 3.74
C LYS A 3 -8.00 -7.64 2.90
N LEU A 4 -6.76 -7.25 3.12
CA LEU A 4 -6.13 -6.11 2.49
C LEU A 4 -5.01 -6.58 1.56
N LEU A 5 -5.06 -6.15 0.31
CA LEU A 5 -3.98 -6.35 -0.66
C LEU A 5 -3.21 -5.05 -0.79
N LEU A 6 -1.90 -5.11 -0.55
CA LEU A 6 -1.02 -3.95 -0.59
C LEU A 6 -0.10 -4.05 -1.80
N LEU A 7 -0.17 -3.05 -2.68
CA LEU A 7 0.55 -3.00 -3.94
C LEU A 7 1.30 -1.68 -4.09
N SER A 8 2.41 -1.70 -4.82
CA SER A 8 3.17 -0.50 -5.16
C SER A 8 3.99 -0.72 -6.42
N ASP A 9 4.31 0.39 -7.11
CA ASP A 9 5.31 0.40 -8.18
C ASP A 9 5.01 -0.64 -9.28
N SER A 10 3.85 -0.50 -9.92
CA SER A 10 3.40 -1.41 -10.97
C SER A 10 4.07 -1.17 -12.33
N HIS A 11 4.42 0.08 -12.61
CA HIS A 11 5.15 0.47 -13.84
C HIS A 11 4.66 -0.21 -15.13
N GLY A 12 3.35 -0.11 -15.39
CA GLY A 12 2.72 -0.64 -16.60
C GLY A 12 2.22 -2.09 -16.51
N HIS A 13 2.43 -2.77 -15.39
CA HIS A 13 2.05 -4.18 -15.23
C HIS A 13 0.59 -4.35 -14.76
N VAL A 14 -0.38 -3.88 -15.56
CA VAL A 14 -1.81 -3.96 -15.24
C VAL A 14 -2.27 -5.39 -15.02
N THR A 15 -1.81 -6.33 -15.86
CA THR A 15 -2.18 -7.75 -15.73
C THR A 15 -1.73 -8.33 -14.40
N ALA A 16 -0.56 -7.93 -13.90
CA ALA A 16 -0.08 -8.38 -12.60
C ALA A 16 -1.01 -7.93 -11.46
N ILE A 17 -1.56 -6.72 -11.55
CA ILE A 17 -2.56 -6.23 -10.58
C ILE A 17 -3.80 -7.10 -10.64
N LYS A 18 -4.34 -7.34 -11.83
CA LYS A 18 -5.54 -8.16 -12.01
C LYS A 18 -5.34 -9.58 -11.46
N ASN A 19 -4.19 -10.17 -11.74
CA ASN A 19 -3.87 -11.52 -11.25
C ASN A 19 -3.78 -11.58 -9.73
N ALA A 20 -3.20 -10.56 -9.10
CA ALA A 20 -3.12 -10.47 -7.64
C ALA A 20 -4.51 -10.38 -7.02
N VAL A 21 -5.39 -9.54 -7.59
CA VAL A 21 -6.77 -9.41 -7.11
C VAL A 21 -7.54 -10.72 -7.27
N LEU A 22 -7.41 -11.38 -8.41
CA LEU A 22 -8.08 -12.66 -8.66
C LEU A 22 -7.61 -13.75 -7.70
N ARG A 23 -6.32 -13.77 -7.41
CA ARG A 23 -5.73 -14.80 -6.54
C ARG A 23 -6.06 -14.57 -5.08
N GLU A 24 -5.94 -13.33 -4.62
CA GLU A 24 -6.08 -13.01 -3.21
C GLU A 24 -7.53 -12.71 -2.79
N LYS A 25 -8.37 -12.25 -3.69
CA LYS A 25 -9.78 -11.87 -3.42
C LYS A 25 -9.88 -10.90 -2.23
N PRO A 26 -9.21 -9.74 -2.29
CA PRO A 26 -9.19 -8.81 -1.18
C PRO A 26 -10.52 -8.07 -1.02
N ASP A 27 -10.78 -7.59 0.19
CA ASP A 27 -11.87 -6.65 0.46
C ASP A 27 -11.44 -5.22 0.14
N VAL A 28 -10.17 -4.90 0.37
CA VAL A 28 -9.60 -3.57 0.14
C VAL A 28 -8.25 -3.73 -0.56
N VAL A 29 -7.99 -2.85 -1.52
CA VAL A 29 -6.68 -2.70 -2.16
C VAL A 29 -6.13 -1.34 -1.80
N ILE A 30 -4.91 -1.28 -1.30
CA ILE A 30 -4.16 -0.04 -1.12
C ILE A 30 -2.99 -0.05 -2.11
N PHE A 31 -2.95 0.96 -2.97
CA PHE A 31 -1.90 1.14 -3.96
C PHE A 31 -1.03 2.33 -3.59
N LEU A 32 0.27 2.10 -3.46
CA LEU A 32 1.21 3.08 -2.89
C LEU A 32 1.94 3.94 -3.92
N GLY A 33 1.43 3.98 -5.15
CA GLY A 33 1.95 4.90 -6.18
C GLY A 33 2.91 4.27 -7.17
N ASP A 34 3.32 5.11 -8.09
CA ASP A 34 4.03 4.84 -9.32
C ASP A 34 3.24 3.96 -10.26
N CYS A 35 2.52 4.66 -11.10
CA CYS A 35 1.53 4.28 -12.10
C CYS A 35 0.14 4.03 -11.52
N VAL A 36 -0.42 5.04 -10.84
CA VAL A 36 -1.82 5.02 -10.39
C VAL A 36 -2.78 4.65 -11.53
N PRO A 37 -2.60 5.13 -12.79
CA PRO A 37 -3.47 4.69 -13.88
C PRO A 37 -3.57 3.17 -14.05
N ASP A 38 -2.51 2.42 -13.70
CA ASP A 38 -2.53 0.97 -13.82
C ASP A 38 -3.57 0.33 -12.89
N VAL A 39 -3.64 0.76 -11.63
CA VAL A 39 -4.60 0.20 -10.68
C VAL A 39 -6.02 0.64 -11.02
N LEU A 40 -6.20 1.86 -11.55
CA LEU A 40 -7.51 2.33 -11.98
C LEU A 40 -8.02 1.52 -13.18
N GLU A 41 -7.15 1.22 -14.13
CA GLU A 41 -7.49 0.36 -15.26
C GLU A 41 -7.82 -1.07 -14.82
N ALA A 42 -7.01 -1.64 -13.94
CA ALA A 42 -7.26 -2.98 -13.42
C ALA A 42 -8.59 -3.05 -12.67
N ALA A 43 -8.93 -2.00 -11.92
CA ALA A 43 -10.16 -1.95 -11.12
C ALA A 43 -11.43 -1.97 -11.97
N GLU A 44 -11.35 -1.61 -13.25
CA GLU A 44 -12.52 -1.67 -14.17
C GLU A 44 -13.07 -3.11 -14.28
N ASP A 45 -12.24 -4.12 -14.12
CA ASP A 45 -12.65 -5.52 -14.17
C ASP A 45 -13.26 -6.01 -12.84
N PHE A 46 -13.22 -5.20 -11.79
CA PHE A 46 -13.68 -5.57 -10.45
C PHE A 46 -14.62 -4.51 -9.88
N PRO A 47 -15.84 -4.36 -10.45
CA PRO A 47 -16.79 -3.37 -9.95
C PRO A 47 -17.13 -3.66 -8.48
N GLY A 48 -17.13 -2.62 -7.65
CA GLY A 48 -17.38 -2.73 -6.22
C GLY A 48 -16.13 -3.00 -5.37
N LEU A 49 -14.97 -3.23 -5.98
CA LEU A 49 -13.73 -3.37 -5.24
C LEU A 49 -13.33 -2.02 -4.62
N ASP A 50 -13.03 -2.02 -3.31
CA ASP A 50 -12.56 -0.83 -2.60
C ASP A 50 -11.08 -0.63 -2.91
N VAL A 51 -10.78 0.35 -3.75
CA VAL A 51 -9.41 0.70 -4.14
C VAL A 51 -9.06 2.07 -3.59
N ARG A 52 -8.01 2.14 -2.80
CA ARG A 52 -7.48 3.38 -2.21
C ARG A 52 -6.05 3.55 -2.68
N CYS A 53 -5.72 4.73 -3.21
CA CYS A 53 -4.39 4.93 -3.78
C CYS A 53 -3.79 6.28 -3.41
N VAL A 54 -2.47 6.30 -3.36
CA VAL A 54 -1.67 7.53 -3.27
C VAL A 54 -0.81 7.63 -4.53
N ARG A 55 -0.38 8.85 -4.88
CA ARG A 55 0.48 9.05 -6.04
C ARG A 55 1.94 8.91 -5.67
N GLY A 56 2.72 8.35 -6.61
CA GLY A 56 4.17 8.32 -6.50
C GLY A 56 4.84 9.46 -7.25
N ASN A 57 6.15 9.48 -7.23
CA ASN A 57 6.93 10.51 -7.91
C ASN A 57 6.86 10.41 -9.45
N CYS A 58 6.42 9.26 -9.97
CA CYS A 58 6.21 9.07 -11.42
C CYS A 58 4.77 9.32 -11.86
N ASP A 59 3.86 9.66 -10.94
CA ASP A 59 2.47 9.93 -11.25
C ASP A 59 2.25 11.42 -11.49
N ALA A 60 1.73 11.76 -12.67
CA ALA A 60 1.47 13.15 -13.03
C ALA A 60 0.11 13.62 -12.51
N GLY A 61 0.02 14.89 -12.11
CA GLY A 61 -1.24 15.56 -11.80
C GLY A 61 -1.85 15.17 -10.47
N LEU A 62 -3.16 15.36 -10.33
CA LEU A 62 -3.90 15.21 -9.08
C LEU A 62 -4.82 13.99 -9.10
N ILE A 63 -4.36 12.86 -9.67
CA ILE A 63 -5.16 11.63 -9.74
C ILE A 63 -5.41 11.05 -8.35
N ALA A 64 -4.43 11.20 -7.44
CA ALA A 64 -4.49 10.68 -6.09
C ALA A 64 -3.68 11.59 -5.16
N PRO A 65 -3.96 11.57 -3.83
CA PRO A 65 -3.17 12.35 -2.87
C PRO A 65 -1.76 11.78 -2.72
N GLU A 66 -0.82 12.61 -2.29
CA GLU A 66 0.52 12.16 -1.95
C GLU A 66 0.54 11.34 -0.65
N ARG A 67 -0.39 11.64 0.24
CA ARG A 67 -0.45 11.03 1.57
C ARG A 67 -1.92 10.77 1.91
N MET A 68 -2.20 9.59 2.43
CA MET A 68 -3.56 9.21 2.79
C MET A 68 -3.55 8.56 4.18
N ARG A 69 -4.39 9.12 5.08
CA ARG A 69 -4.73 8.45 6.33
C ARG A 69 -6.01 7.66 6.09
N THR A 70 -5.98 6.37 6.39
CA THR A 70 -7.11 5.50 6.12
C THR A 70 -7.30 4.49 7.25
N ASN A 71 -8.52 4.02 7.42
CA ASN A 71 -8.85 2.98 8.41
C ASN A 71 -9.26 1.71 7.69
N VAL A 72 -8.65 0.60 8.08
CA VAL A 72 -9.02 -0.72 7.59
C VAL A 72 -9.16 -1.64 8.80
N GLY A 73 -10.36 -2.17 9.02
CA GLY A 73 -10.60 -3.12 10.11
C GLY A 73 -10.28 -2.57 11.51
N GLY A 74 -10.42 -1.25 11.72
CA GLY A 74 -10.06 -0.60 12.98
C GLY A 74 -8.61 -0.21 13.12
N VAL A 75 -7.78 -0.46 12.11
CA VAL A 75 -6.36 -0.06 12.09
C VAL A 75 -6.22 1.27 11.36
N GLU A 76 -5.66 2.28 12.05
CA GLU A 76 -5.34 3.57 11.43
C GLU A 76 -4.00 3.45 10.71
N ILE A 77 -4.01 3.71 9.41
CA ILE A 77 -2.87 3.51 8.52
C ILE A 77 -2.53 4.81 7.82
N LEU A 78 -1.24 5.15 7.78
CA LEU A 78 -0.72 6.20 6.91
C LEU A 78 -0.15 5.54 5.65
N ALA A 79 -0.74 5.84 4.50
CA ALA A 79 -0.25 5.34 3.22
C ALA A 79 0.45 6.46 2.45
N VAL A 80 1.66 6.19 1.99
CA VAL A 80 2.47 7.14 1.22
C VAL A 80 3.24 6.36 0.17
N HIS A 81 3.67 7.05 -0.90
CA HIS A 81 4.66 6.44 -1.79
C HIS A 81 6.03 6.41 -1.10
N GLY A 82 6.42 7.51 -0.49
CA GLY A 82 7.63 7.59 0.32
C GLY A 82 8.70 8.54 -0.21
N HIS A 83 8.55 9.03 -1.43
CA HIS A 83 9.55 9.95 -2.00
C HIS A 83 9.66 11.26 -1.20
N SER A 84 8.55 11.80 -0.71
CA SER A 84 8.55 13.03 0.09
C SER A 84 9.03 12.81 1.53
N GLU A 85 8.95 11.58 2.03
CA GLU A 85 9.40 11.20 3.38
C GLU A 85 10.85 10.73 3.41
N GLY A 86 11.52 10.70 2.25
CA GLY A 86 12.93 10.33 2.17
C GLY A 86 13.21 8.88 2.55
N VAL A 87 12.30 7.95 2.23
CA VAL A 87 12.40 6.54 2.68
C VAL A 87 13.64 5.81 2.17
N LYS A 88 14.28 6.30 1.10
CA LYS A 88 15.56 5.73 0.63
C LYS A 88 16.73 6.07 1.55
N LEU A 89 16.57 7.10 2.40
CA LEU A 89 17.59 7.55 3.34
C LEU A 89 17.36 7.05 4.76
N GLY A 90 16.17 6.54 5.06
CA GLY A 90 15.80 6.04 6.36
C GLY A 90 14.31 6.18 6.61
N LEU A 91 13.81 5.59 7.68
CA LEU A 91 12.38 5.48 7.96
C LEU A 91 11.91 6.33 9.15
N LEU A 92 12.82 7.06 9.80
CA LEU A 92 12.46 7.87 10.98
C LEU A 92 11.40 8.92 10.65
N ARG A 93 11.58 9.65 9.54
CA ARG A 93 10.63 10.69 9.12
C ARG A 93 9.25 10.12 8.88
N LEU A 94 9.17 8.95 8.25
CA LEU A 94 7.90 8.28 8.00
C LEU A 94 7.24 7.83 9.31
N SER A 95 8.00 7.25 10.22
CA SER A 95 7.46 6.79 11.51
C SER A 95 6.93 7.96 12.33
N LEU A 96 7.64 9.10 12.33
CA LEU A 96 7.19 10.32 13.03
C LEU A 96 5.93 10.89 12.39
N ALA A 97 5.83 10.89 11.07
CA ALA A 97 4.65 11.36 10.36
C ALA A 97 3.42 10.50 10.70
N ALA A 98 3.59 9.19 10.77
CA ALA A 98 2.51 8.28 11.15
C ALA A 98 2.08 8.50 12.61
N GLU A 99 3.02 8.69 13.51
CA GLU A 99 2.75 8.96 14.92
C GLU A 99 1.98 10.27 15.08
N GLU A 100 2.39 11.34 14.41
CA GLU A 100 1.69 12.62 14.42
C GLU A 100 0.26 12.52 13.88
N ALA A 101 0.04 11.66 12.89
CA ALA A 101 -1.28 11.42 12.30
C ALA A 101 -2.15 10.48 13.15
N GLY A 102 -1.62 9.95 14.26
CA GLY A 102 -2.35 8.99 15.09
C GLY A 102 -2.47 7.61 14.45
N CYS A 103 -1.56 7.25 13.56
CA CYS A 103 -1.60 5.98 12.86
C CYS A 103 -0.70 4.94 13.53
N ARG A 104 -1.16 3.69 13.54
CA ARG A 104 -0.40 2.55 14.09
C ARG A 104 0.45 1.84 13.06
N ALA A 105 0.18 2.09 11.79
CA ALA A 105 0.92 1.50 10.68
C ALA A 105 1.21 2.55 9.63
N ALA A 106 2.32 2.40 8.94
CA ALA A 106 2.67 3.20 7.78
C ALA A 106 3.09 2.28 6.65
N PHE A 107 2.44 2.43 5.51
CA PHE A 107 2.73 1.66 4.29
C PHE A 107 3.42 2.57 3.28
N PHE A 108 4.50 2.08 2.68
CA PHE A 108 5.28 2.86 1.73
C PHE A 108 5.82 1.97 0.61
N GLY A 109 6.21 2.59 -0.50
CA GLY A 109 6.83 1.93 -1.64
C GLY A 109 8.15 2.61 -1.99
N HIS A 110 8.31 2.99 -3.24
CA HIS A 110 9.41 3.80 -3.78
C HIS A 110 10.77 3.10 -3.83
N THR A 111 11.17 2.39 -2.78
CA THR A 111 12.49 1.73 -2.73
C THR A 111 12.57 0.47 -3.60
N HIS A 112 11.41 -0.08 -4.00
CA HIS A 112 11.27 -1.37 -4.67
C HIS A 112 11.76 -2.56 -3.83
N CYS A 113 12.02 -2.34 -2.54
CA CYS A 113 12.52 -3.36 -1.62
C CYS A 113 11.46 -3.69 -0.56
N SER A 114 11.10 -4.94 -0.48
CA SER A 114 10.20 -5.43 0.55
C SER A 114 10.78 -5.16 1.95
N TYR A 115 9.95 -4.65 2.87
CA TYR A 115 10.38 -4.33 4.23
C TYR A 115 9.25 -4.60 5.23
N ARG A 116 9.64 -5.13 6.38
CA ARG A 116 8.76 -5.33 7.55
C ARG A 116 9.52 -4.93 8.79
N GLY A 117 8.98 -3.99 9.56
CA GLY A 117 9.62 -3.55 10.80
C GLY A 117 8.72 -2.67 11.62
N SER A 118 9.26 -2.10 12.68
CA SER A 118 8.55 -1.14 13.52
C SER A 118 9.51 -0.13 14.12
N GLU A 119 9.02 1.10 14.30
CA GLU A 119 9.73 2.16 15.01
C GLU A 119 8.71 2.99 15.82
N GLY A 120 9.02 3.25 17.10
CA GLY A 120 8.18 4.09 17.94
C GLY A 120 6.74 3.61 18.08
N GLY A 121 6.49 2.31 18.02
CA GLY A 121 5.14 1.77 18.07
C GLY A 121 4.38 1.78 16.74
N VAL A 122 5.02 2.24 15.65
CA VAL A 122 4.44 2.23 14.30
C VAL A 122 4.98 1.04 13.52
N THR A 123 4.08 0.23 12.98
CA THR A 123 4.44 -0.88 12.08
C THR A 123 4.71 -0.31 10.69
N LEU A 124 5.88 -0.62 10.13
CA LEU A 124 6.32 -0.11 8.83
C LEU A 124 6.35 -1.24 7.82
N VAL A 125 5.65 -1.06 6.70
CA VAL A 125 5.54 -2.10 5.67
C VAL A 125 5.79 -1.52 4.29
N ASN A 126 6.68 -2.16 3.54
CA ASN A 126 6.83 -1.97 2.10
C ASN A 126 6.54 -3.32 1.43
N PRO A 127 5.56 -3.39 0.52
CA PRO A 127 5.21 -4.66 -0.13
C PRO A 127 6.23 -5.10 -1.18
N GLY A 128 7.21 -4.25 -1.50
CA GLY A 128 8.08 -4.42 -2.65
C GLY A 128 7.41 -3.92 -3.93
N ALA A 129 8.09 -4.00 -5.04
CA ALA A 129 7.57 -3.53 -6.31
C ALA A 129 6.78 -4.62 -7.02
N LEU A 130 5.55 -4.29 -7.44
CA LEU A 130 4.73 -5.23 -8.20
C LEU A 130 5.35 -5.58 -9.55
N CYS A 131 6.08 -4.64 -10.17
CA CYS A 131 6.80 -4.92 -11.41
C CYS A 131 7.86 -6.01 -11.25
N ASP A 132 8.31 -6.27 -10.03
CA ASP A 132 9.22 -7.37 -9.69
C ASP A 132 8.45 -8.60 -9.17
N GLY A 133 7.13 -8.60 -9.23
CA GLY A 133 6.28 -9.70 -8.78
C GLY A 133 6.01 -9.70 -7.28
N SER A 134 6.31 -8.62 -6.57
CA SER A 134 6.13 -8.54 -5.12
C SER A 134 4.84 -7.84 -4.73
N TYR A 135 4.16 -8.33 -3.71
CA TYR A 135 3.03 -7.68 -3.05
C TYR A 135 2.85 -8.28 -1.65
N ALA A 136 2.00 -7.66 -0.85
CA ALA A 136 1.72 -8.13 0.50
C ALA A 136 0.21 -8.24 0.75
N VAL A 137 -0.16 -9.17 1.62
CA VAL A 137 -1.54 -9.42 2.01
C VAL A 137 -1.65 -9.39 3.53
N PHE A 138 -2.67 -8.70 4.03
CA PHE A 138 -2.91 -8.56 5.46
C PHE A 138 -4.36 -8.85 5.80
N SER A 139 -4.63 -9.26 7.04
CA SER A 139 -5.94 -9.14 7.65
C SER A 139 -5.92 -7.97 8.62
N ALA A 140 -7.03 -7.24 8.69
CA ALA A 140 -7.22 -6.16 9.63
C ALA A 140 -8.59 -6.34 10.29
N ASP A 141 -8.60 -6.62 11.60
CA ASP A 141 -9.80 -6.91 12.36
C ASP A 141 -9.65 -6.39 13.79
N ASP A 142 -10.65 -5.68 14.28
CA ASP A 142 -10.68 -5.16 15.65
C ASP A 142 -9.43 -4.40 16.05
N GLY A 143 -8.88 -3.63 15.10
CA GLY A 143 -7.69 -2.82 15.32
C GLY A 143 -6.37 -3.60 15.27
N VAL A 144 -6.39 -4.87 14.87
CA VAL A 144 -5.21 -5.72 14.77
C VAL A 144 -4.88 -5.97 13.31
N LEU A 145 -3.65 -5.65 12.92
CA LEU A 145 -3.12 -5.90 11.58
C LEU A 145 -2.21 -7.14 11.62
N ARG A 146 -2.49 -8.09 10.73
CA ARG A 146 -1.72 -9.33 10.68
C ARG A 146 -1.38 -9.67 9.24
N GLU A 147 -0.13 -9.96 8.97
CA GLU A 147 0.29 -10.39 7.63
C GLU A 147 -0.14 -11.82 7.36
N LEU A 148 -0.64 -12.06 6.14
CA LEU A 148 -1.04 -13.37 5.65
C LEU A 148 -0.05 -13.86 4.59
N GLU A 149 0.06 -15.16 4.43
CA GLU A 149 0.83 -15.70 3.32
C GLU A 149 0.08 -15.43 2.01
N ARG A 150 0.85 -15.19 0.94
CA ARG A 150 0.28 -15.03 -0.39
C ARG A 150 -0.34 -16.35 -0.84
N SER A 151 -1.49 -16.26 -1.52
CA SER A 151 -2.13 -17.42 -2.11
C SER A 151 -1.27 -17.98 -3.26
N ARG A 152 -1.26 -19.29 -3.40
CA ARG A 152 -0.48 -19.98 -4.43
C ARG A 152 -1.30 -20.31 -5.65
#